data_53f693c51d63d1f6f9b58fa90886382c
#
_entry.id   53f693c51d63d1f6f9b58fa90886382c
#
_cell.length_a   1.000
_cell.length_b   1.000
_cell.length_c   1.000
_cell.angle_alpha   90.00
_cell.angle_beta   90.00
_cell.angle_gamma   90.00
#
_symmetry.space_group_name_H-M   'P 1'
#
loop_
_entity.id
_entity.type
_entity.pdbx_description
1 polymer ?
#
loop_
_entity_poly.entity_id
_entity_poly.type
_entity_poly.pdbx_seq_one_letter_code
_entity_poly.pdbx_strand_id
1 'polypeptide(L)'
;MKKRVVRAEEFEVVDEAGHVRLRIGLTGDEHPFFSMLDADGSVRARFGVTSDGAAGLAIADENGKVRATIGLSSDGSASLAFGDKNGRIRAKFGLGSEASPTMGTVVEDGELRHPYALAEQGSPTLGLYDHTGKVRVRMGLAAKGAPVVRLLDHAGEMRLVVGLADDDTPFVQFIDETKQPTWTQR
;
A
#
# COMPACT_ATOMS: atom_id res chain seq x y z
N MET A 1 0.76 39.11 -23.87
CA MET A 1 2.03 38.40 -24.15
C MET A 1 1.73 37.22 -25.07
N LYS A 2 2.42 37.10 -26.26
CA LYS A 2 2.29 35.92 -27.11
C LYS A 2 2.93 34.71 -26.38
N LYS A 3 2.15 33.65 -26.15
CA LYS A 3 2.63 32.40 -25.55
C LYS A 3 3.65 31.76 -26.50
N ARG A 4 4.90 31.54 -26.07
CA ARG A 4 5.91 30.76 -26.80
C ARG A 4 5.73 29.30 -26.47
N VAL A 5 5.60 28.44 -27.48
CA VAL A 5 5.46 27.00 -27.36
C VAL A 5 6.58 26.35 -28.16
N VAL A 6 7.26 25.38 -27.57
CA VAL A 6 8.18 24.48 -28.27
C VAL A 6 7.42 23.17 -28.51
N ARG A 7 7.49 22.64 -29.72
CA ARG A 7 6.93 21.34 -30.11
C ARG A 7 8.08 20.47 -30.57
N ALA A 8 8.21 19.30 -29.96
CA ALA A 8 9.21 18.30 -30.32
C ALA A 8 8.63 16.91 -30.03
N GLU A 9 9.12 15.91 -30.72
CA GLU A 9 8.78 14.51 -30.48
C GLU A 9 9.45 13.98 -29.21
N GLU A 10 10.68 14.46 -28.91
CA GLU A 10 11.49 14.10 -27.75
C GLU A 10 12.38 15.26 -27.32
N PHE A 11 12.63 15.37 -26.01
CA PHE A 11 13.61 16.25 -25.40
C PHE A 11 14.61 15.42 -24.60
N GLU A 12 15.90 15.68 -24.81
CA GLU A 12 16.98 15.07 -24.04
C GLU A 12 17.85 16.15 -23.36
N VAL A 13 18.25 15.86 -22.12
CA VAL A 13 19.32 16.58 -21.45
C VAL A 13 20.52 15.65 -21.43
N VAL A 14 21.63 16.12 -21.97
CA VAL A 14 22.89 15.35 -22.05
C VAL A 14 23.97 16.00 -21.16
N ASP A 15 24.89 15.18 -20.64
CA ASP A 15 26.07 15.66 -19.96
C ASP A 15 27.16 16.12 -20.95
N GLU A 16 28.30 16.59 -20.41
CA GLU A 16 29.42 17.07 -21.24
C GLU A 16 30.01 15.98 -22.16
N ALA A 17 29.85 14.70 -21.84
CA ALA A 17 30.28 13.56 -22.63
C ALA A 17 29.22 13.13 -23.69
N GLY A 18 28.03 13.75 -23.67
CA GLY A 18 26.93 13.44 -24.59
C GLY A 18 26.03 12.31 -24.11
N HIS A 19 26.17 11.83 -22.88
CA HIS A 19 25.26 10.81 -22.36
C HIS A 19 23.93 11.42 -21.92
N VAL A 20 22.83 10.79 -22.31
CA VAL A 20 21.49 11.22 -21.92
C VAL A 20 21.29 11.02 -20.41
N ARG A 21 20.87 12.08 -19.71
CA ARG A 21 20.60 12.13 -18.27
C ARG A 21 19.12 12.30 -17.96
N LEU A 22 18.39 12.89 -18.89
CA LEU A 22 16.95 13.09 -18.80
C LEU A 22 16.34 12.95 -20.18
N ARG A 23 15.18 12.34 -20.24
CA ARG A 23 14.40 12.18 -21.46
C ARG A 23 12.92 12.45 -21.18
N ILE A 24 12.31 13.25 -22.05
CA ILE A 24 10.88 13.50 -22.08
C ILE A 24 10.41 13.15 -23.49
N GLY A 25 9.44 12.26 -23.62
CA GLY A 25 8.99 11.81 -24.93
C GLY A 25 7.77 10.91 -24.85
N LEU A 26 7.53 10.19 -25.94
CA LEU A 26 6.50 9.18 -26.04
C LEU A 26 7.15 7.78 -26.14
N THR A 27 6.49 6.77 -25.61
CA THR A 27 6.85 5.36 -25.86
C THR A 27 6.51 4.99 -27.31
N GLY A 28 6.94 3.81 -27.78
CA GLY A 28 6.54 3.30 -29.09
C GLY A 28 5.02 3.18 -29.28
N ASP A 29 4.25 3.08 -28.20
CA ASP A 29 2.79 3.06 -28.17
C ASP A 29 2.19 4.45 -27.83
N GLU A 30 2.95 5.53 -28.06
CA GLU A 30 2.55 6.94 -27.89
C GLU A 30 2.17 7.37 -26.46
N HIS A 31 2.65 6.66 -25.41
CA HIS A 31 2.39 7.05 -24.01
C HIS A 31 3.47 8.00 -23.49
N PRO A 32 3.08 9.14 -22.86
CA PRO A 32 4.02 10.15 -22.42
C PRO A 32 4.83 9.69 -21.21
N PHE A 33 6.12 10.02 -21.21
CA PHE A 33 7.00 9.77 -20.08
C PHE A 33 8.04 10.87 -19.85
N PHE A 34 8.53 10.91 -18.63
CA PHE A 34 9.69 11.66 -18.17
C PHE A 34 10.60 10.67 -17.43
N SER A 35 11.85 10.53 -17.88
CA SER A 35 12.82 9.59 -17.30
C SER A 35 14.11 10.29 -16.91
N MET A 36 14.67 9.88 -15.77
CA MET A 36 16.02 10.23 -15.32
C MET A 36 16.92 9.00 -15.43
N LEU A 37 18.10 9.17 -15.96
CA LEU A 37 19.07 8.12 -16.22
C LEU A 37 20.36 8.35 -15.42
N ASP A 38 21.00 7.27 -14.97
CA ASP A 38 22.31 7.32 -14.36
C ASP A 38 23.46 7.41 -15.38
N ALA A 39 24.69 7.29 -14.88
CA ALA A 39 25.89 7.39 -15.73
C ALA A 39 25.96 6.28 -16.78
N ASP A 40 25.41 5.12 -16.48
CA ASP A 40 25.44 3.94 -17.34
C ASP A 40 24.26 3.90 -18.33
N GLY A 41 23.39 4.92 -18.32
CA GLY A 41 22.22 5.03 -19.18
C GLY A 41 21.02 4.23 -18.67
N SER A 42 21.09 3.70 -17.44
CA SER A 42 19.97 2.98 -16.83
C SER A 42 18.93 3.93 -16.25
N VAL A 43 17.65 3.66 -16.49
CA VAL A 43 16.55 4.49 -15.94
C VAL A 43 16.46 4.29 -14.44
N ARG A 44 16.64 5.39 -13.68
CA ARG A 44 16.58 5.42 -12.21
C ARG A 44 15.26 5.96 -11.68
N ALA A 45 14.61 6.84 -12.43
CA ALA A 45 13.27 7.32 -12.14
C ALA A 45 12.49 7.52 -13.43
N ARG A 46 11.22 7.14 -13.42
CA ARG A 46 10.32 7.37 -14.56
C ARG A 46 8.94 7.77 -14.06
N PHE A 47 8.45 8.89 -14.55
CA PHE A 47 7.06 9.30 -14.44
C PHE A 47 6.38 9.15 -15.80
N GLY A 48 5.18 8.59 -15.85
CA GLY A 48 4.50 8.38 -17.11
C GLY A 48 3.08 7.87 -16.96
N VAL A 49 2.44 7.71 -18.12
CA VAL A 49 1.12 7.08 -18.25
C VAL A 49 1.30 5.79 -19.05
N THR A 50 0.60 4.74 -18.66
CA THR A 50 0.63 3.43 -19.34
C THR A 50 -0.57 3.25 -20.27
N SER A 51 -0.54 2.23 -21.13
CA SER A 51 -1.60 1.94 -22.11
C SER A 51 -2.96 1.63 -21.48
N ASP A 52 -2.98 1.13 -20.26
CA ASP A 52 -4.19 0.85 -19.48
C ASP A 52 -4.69 2.08 -18.68
N GLY A 53 -4.05 3.25 -18.85
CA GLY A 53 -4.41 4.51 -18.20
C GLY A 53 -3.84 4.69 -16.79
N ALA A 54 -3.02 3.76 -16.29
CA ALA A 54 -2.31 3.96 -15.03
C ALA A 54 -1.29 5.10 -15.17
N ALA A 55 -1.13 5.90 -14.12
CA ALA A 55 -0.22 7.04 -14.11
C ALA A 55 0.61 7.06 -12.83
N GLY A 56 1.94 7.21 -12.93
CA GLY A 56 2.76 7.18 -11.73
C GLY A 56 4.24 7.37 -11.95
N LEU A 57 4.92 7.49 -10.80
CA LEU A 57 6.38 7.54 -10.67
C LEU A 57 6.89 6.18 -10.21
N ALA A 58 7.87 5.64 -10.90
CA ALA A 58 8.66 4.49 -10.48
C ALA A 58 10.11 4.91 -10.23
N ILE A 59 10.71 4.41 -9.17
CA ILE A 59 12.12 4.60 -8.82
C ILE A 59 12.79 3.23 -8.80
N ALA A 60 13.87 3.07 -9.55
CA ALA A 60 14.62 1.84 -9.68
C ALA A 60 16.01 1.93 -9.03
N ASP A 61 16.52 0.79 -8.56
CA ASP A 61 17.91 0.66 -8.13
C ASP A 61 18.87 0.53 -9.33
N GLU A 62 20.16 0.41 -9.04
CA GLU A 62 21.22 0.27 -10.06
C GLU A 62 21.07 -0.98 -10.94
N ASN A 63 20.37 -1.99 -10.47
CA ASN A 63 20.08 -3.23 -11.21
C ASN A 63 18.77 -3.17 -12.01
N GLY A 64 18.14 -1.98 -12.12
CA GLY A 64 16.86 -1.78 -12.80
C GLY A 64 15.65 -2.36 -12.05
N LYS A 65 15.80 -2.76 -10.78
CA LYS A 65 14.68 -3.24 -9.97
C LYS A 65 13.90 -2.07 -9.40
N VAL A 66 12.60 -2.02 -9.66
CA VAL A 66 11.73 -0.99 -9.09
C VAL A 66 11.65 -1.17 -7.57
N ARG A 67 12.03 -0.12 -6.84
CA ARG A 67 12.12 -0.09 -5.37
C ARG A 67 11.05 0.77 -4.72
N ALA A 68 10.51 1.73 -5.44
CA ALA A 68 9.39 2.53 -4.98
C ALA A 68 8.50 2.92 -6.15
N THR A 69 7.19 2.95 -5.91
CA THR A 69 6.21 3.49 -6.86
C THR A 69 5.21 4.37 -6.12
N ILE A 70 4.74 5.42 -6.77
CA ILE A 70 3.59 6.22 -6.35
C ILE A 70 2.75 6.54 -7.57
N GLY A 71 1.45 6.32 -7.51
CA GLY A 71 0.59 6.58 -8.67
C GLY A 71 -0.83 6.10 -8.51
N LEU A 72 -1.52 6.15 -9.62
CA LEU A 72 -2.87 5.62 -9.82
C LEU A 72 -2.81 4.37 -10.68
N SER A 73 -3.51 3.32 -10.27
CA SER A 73 -3.79 2.15 -11.11
C SER A 73 -4.83 2.50 -12.18
N SER A 74 -5.05 1.60 -13.16
CA SER A 74 -6.05 1.77 -14.22
C SER A 74 -7.48 1.90 -13.70
N ASP A 75 -7.78 1.36 -12.52
CA ASP A 75 -9.07 1.52 -11.82
C ASP A 75 -9.19 2.83 -11.02
N GLY A 76 -8.16 3.71 -11.06
CA GLY A 76 -8.11 4.96 -10.32
C GLY A 76 -7.64 4.83 -8.86
N SER A 77 -7.31 3.64 -8.38
CA SER A 77 -6.82 3.42 -7.01
C SER A 77 -5.44 4.03 -6.81
N ALA A 78 -5.31 4.93 -5.82
CA ALA A 78 -4.04 5.57 -5.47
C ALA A 78 -3.21 4.69 -4.55
N SER A 79 -1.91 4.58 -4.81
CA SER A 79 -1.00 3.83 -3.94
C SER A 79 0.44 4.31 -3.96
N LEU A 80 1.13 4.05 -2.84
CA LEU A 80 2.57 4.12 -2.65
C LEU A 80 3.04 2.71 -2.29
N ALA A 81 4.01 2.17 -3.00
CA ALA A 81 4.55 0.83 -2.72
C ALA A 81 6.07 0.85 -2.66
N PHE A 82 6.63 -0.06 -1.84
CA PHE A 82 8.07 -0.26 -1.68
C PHE A 82 8.43 -1.71 -1.97
N GLY A 83 9.45 -1.89 -2.81
CA GLY A 83 10.00 -3.17 -3.23
C GLY A 83 11.32 -3.53 -2.53
N ASP A 84 11.55 -4.83 -2.34
CA ASP A 84 12.83 -5.36 -1.92
C ASP A 84 13.87 -5.36 -3.08
N LYS A 85 15.09 -5.81 -2.80
CA LYS A 85 16.17 -5.89 -3.81
C LYS A 85 15.86 -6.78 -5.02
N ASN A 86 14.84 -7.63 -4.94
CA ASN A 86 14.37 -8.46 -6.04
C ASN A 86 13.23 -7.81 -6.83
N GLY A 87 12.79 -6.61 -6.44
CA GLY A 87 11.66 -5.90 -7.02
C GLY A 87 10.29 -6.39 -6.53
N ARG A 88 10.24 -7.25 -5.51
CA ARG A 88 8.98 -7.71 -4.92
C ARG A 88 8.45 -6.65 -3.96
N ILE A 89 7.19 -6.27 -4.10
CA ILE A 89 6.53 -5.32 -3.18
C ILE A 89 6.52 -5.91 -1.76
N ARG A 90 7.00 -5.11 -0.77
CA ARG A 90 7.10 -5.50 0.63
C ARG A 90 6.28 -4.61 1.56
N ALA A 91 5.93 -3.41 1.13
CA ALA A 91 5.02 -2.53 1.84
C ALA A 91 4.16 -1.75 0.84
N LYS A 92 2.91 -1.52 1.19
CA LYS A 92 1.98 -0.75 0.37
C LYS A 92 1.09 0.11 1.26
N PHE A 93 0.90 1.36 0.84
CA PHE A 93 -0.10 2.30 1.34
C PHE A 93 -1.00 2.68 0.17
N GLY A 94 -2.29 2.78 0.39
CA GLY A 94 -3.16 3.14 -0.71
C GLY A 94 -4.63 3.14 -0.34
N LEU A 95 -5.45 3.22 -1.36
CA LEU A 95 -6.88 3.05 -1.24
C LEU A 95 -7.27 1.67 -1.79
N GLY A 96 -8.15 0.97 -1.07
CA GLY A 96 -8.79 -0.25 -1.57
C GLY A 96 -9.89 0.05 -2.58
N SER A 97 -10.55 -0.99 -3.10
CA SER A 97 -11.58 -0.90 -4.15
C SER A 97 -12.75 0.05 -3.82
N GLU A 98 -13.04 0.26 -2.55
CA GLU A 98 -14.09 1.18 -2.07
C GLU A 98 -13.52 2.48 -1.48
N ALA A 99 -12.36 2.91 -1.97
CA ALA A 99 -11.62 4.07 -1.48
C ALA A 99 -11.26 4.01 0.03
N SER A 100 -11.32 2.84 0.64
CA SER A 100 -10.93 2.64 2.03
C SER A 100 -9.40 2.70 2.18
N PRO A 101 -8.86 3.55 3.08
CA PRO A 101 -7.44 3.60 3.33
C PRO A 101 -6.89 2.25 3.80
N THR A 102 -5.81 1.80 3.19
CA THR A 102 -5.11 0.56 3.54
C THR A 102 -3.63 0.80 3.71
N MET A 103 -3.02 0.09 4.66
CA MET A 103 -1.59 0.06 4.85
C MET A 103 -1.20 -1.35 5.28
N GLY A 104 -0.18 -1.92 4.66
CA GLY A 104 0.26 -3.25 5.06
C GLY A 104 1.62 -3.63 4.52
N THR A 105 2.15 -4.70 5.07
CA THR A 105 3.36 -5.37 4.59
C THR A 105 2.97 -6.58 3.73
N VAL A 106 3.74 -6.82 2.68
CA VAL A 106 3.55 -7.95 1.77
C VAL A 106 4.60 -9.01 2.10
N VAL A 107 4.16 -10.23 2.36
CA VAL A 107 5.04 -11.37 2.61
C VAL A 107 5.49 -12.04 1.31
N GLU A 108 6.30 -13.11 1.40
CA GLU A 108 6.93 -13.74 0.24
C GLU A 108 5.97 -14.29 -0.81
N ASP A 109 4.77 -14.70 -0.42
CA ASP A 109 3.70 -15.18 -1.31
C ASP A 109 2.96 -14.05 -2.05
N GLY A 110 3.29 -12.77 -1.77
CA GLY A 110 2.65 -11.61 -2.38
C GLY A 110 1.39 -11.14 -1.67
N GLU A 111 0.96 -11.81 -0.60
CA GLU A 111 -0.21 -11.41 0.16
C GLU A 111 0.08 -10.25 1.13
N LEU A 112 -0.90 -9.36 1.28
CA LEU A 112 -0.84 -8.27 2.23
C LEU A 112 -1.08 -8.80 3.64
N ARG A 113 -0.09 -8.63 4.52
CA ARG A 113 -0.16 -8.96 5.94
C ARG A 113 -0.15 -7.69 6.77
N HIS A 114 -0.72 -7.76 7.97
CA HIS A 114 -0.80 -6.62 8.89
C HIS A 114 -1.47 -5.37 8.28
N PRO A 115 -2.63 -5.49 7.59
CA PRO A 115 -3.27 -4.31 7.05
C PRO A 115 -3.81 -3.43 8.18
N TYR A 116 -3.51 -2.14 8.08
CA TYR A 116 -4.32 -1.11 8.71
C TYR A 116 -5.41 -0.73 7.71
N ALA A 117 -6.65 -0.86 8.11
CA ALA A 117 -7.79 -0.57 7.24
C ALA A 117 -8.94 0.03 8.03
N LEU A 118 -9.88 0.65 7.33
CA LEU A 118 -11.20 0.90 7.89
C LEU A 118 -12.03 -0.38 7.79
N ALA A 119 -12.72 -0.77 8.87
CA ALA A 119 -13.73 -1.83 8.81
C ALA A 119 -14.93 -1.37 7.96
N GLU A 120 -15.82 -2.31 7.59
CA GLU A 120 -17.01 -2.06 6.73
C GLU A 120 -17.87 -0.85 7.14
N GLN A 121 -17.82 -0.45 8.42
CA GLN A 121 -18.55 0.72 8.95
C GLN A 121 -17.64 1.94 9.16
N GLY A 122 -16.46 1.99 8.52
CA GLY A 122 -15.53 3.12 8.61
C GLY A 122 -14.70 3.18 9.90
N SER A 123 -14.79 2.19 10.78
CA SER A 123 -14.02 2.16 12.04
C SER A 123 -12.56 1.73 11.78
N PRO A 124 -11.56 2.46 12.33
CA PRO A 124 -10.17 2.08 12.20
C PRO A 124 -9.89 0.71 12.82
N THR A 125 -9.18 -0.15 12.07
CA THR A 125 -8.83 -1.50 12.54
C THR A 125 -7.40 -1.85 12.15
N LEU A 126 -6.64 -2.39 13.11
CA LEU A 126 -5.32 -3.01 12.91
C LEU A 126 -5.43 -4.51 13.13
N GLY A 127 -5.02 -5.30 12.13
CA GLY A 127 -4.97 -6.75 12.22
C GLY A 127 -3.53 -7.27 12.21
N LEU A 128 -3.22 -8.23 13.09
CA LEU A 128 -2.00 -9.02 12.99
C LEU A 128 -2.36 -10.42 12.49
N TYR A 129 -1.65 -10.89 11.49
CA TYR A 129 -1.93 -12.13 10.78
C TYR A 129 -0.83 -13.15 11.04
N ASP A 130 -1.18 -14.42 11.12
CA ASP A 130 -0.20 -15.50 11.13
C ASP A 130 0.33 -15.81 9.72
N HIS A 131 1.25 -16.77 9.64
CA HIS A 131 1.88 -17.19 8.39
C HIS A 131 0.89 -17.81 7.38
N THR A 132 -0.31 -18.19 7.80
CA THR A 132 -1.38 -18.71 6.94
C THR A 132 -2.35 -17.64 6.44
N GLY A 133 -2.13 -16.35 6.83
CA GLY A 133 -3.01 -15.24 6.46
C GLY A 133 -4.22 -15.06 7.35
N LYS A 134 -4.33 -15.81 8.44
CA LYS A 134 -5.44 -15.64 9.40
C LYS A 134 -5.16 -14.55 10.41
N VAL A 135 -6.15 -13.71 10.68
CA VAL A 135 -6.10 -12.70 11.76
C VAL A 135 -5.97 -13.40 13.10
N ARG A 136 -4.96 -13.04 13.88
CA ARG A 136 -4.72 -13.55 15.24
C ARG A 136 -4.92 -12.49 16.32
N VAL A 137 -4.69 -11.24 15.98
CA VAL A 137 -4.99 -10.08 16.83
C VAL A 137 -5.75 -9.06 16.01
N ARG A 138 -6.79 -8.49 16.58
CA ARG A 138 -7.50 -7.35 16.00
C ARG A 138 -7.64 -6.26 17.06
N MET A 139 -7.17 -5.07 16.73
CA MET A 139 -7.31 -3.88 17.57
C MET A 139 -8.06 -2.80 16.80
N GLY A 140 -9.04 -2.18 17.42
CA GLY A 140 -9.85 -1.16 16.74
C GLY A 140 -10.98 -0.66 17.59
N LEU A 141 -11.95 -0.02 16.94
CA LEU A 141 -13.15 0.47 17.61
C LEU A 141 -14.35 -0.44 17.30
N ALA A 142 -15.18 -0.69 18.30
CA ALA A 142 -16.48 -1.33 18.13
C ALA A 142 -17.49 -0.34 17.48
N ALA A 143 -18.69 -0.83 17.13
CA ALA A 143 -19.68 -0.07 16.35
C ALA A 143 -20.04 1.31 16.94
N LYS A 144 -19.94 1.51 18.24
CA LYS A 144 -20.20 2.79 18.92
C LYS A 144 -18.92 3.56 19.29
N GLY A 145 -17.78 3.16 18.75
CA GLY A 145 -16.49 3.83 18.97
C GLY A 145 -15.72 3.34 20.20
N ALA A 146 -16.22 2.34 20.94
CA ALA A 146 -15.53 1.79 22.11
C ALA A 146 -14.26 1.03 21.68
N PRO A 147 -13.08 1.29 22.31
CA PRO A 147 -11.82 0.64 21.95
C PRO A 147 -11.79 -0.81 22.41
N VAL A 148 -11.33 -1.72 21.54
CA VAL A 148 -11.24 -3.14 21.83
C VAL A 148 -10.00 -3.78 21.21
N VAL A 149 -9.43 -4.76 21.91
CA VAL A 149 -8.42 -5.70 21.42
C VAL A 149 -9.00 -7.11 21.50
N ARG A 150 -8.90 -7.86 20.43
CA ARG A 150 -9.39 -9.24 20.31
C ARG A 150 -8.25 -10.17 19.94
N LEU A 151 -8.15 -11.31 20.65
CA LEU A 151 -7.28 -12.41 20.28
C LEU A 151 -8.12 -13.54 19.71
N LEU A 152 -7.67 -14.07 18.57
CA LEU A 152 -8.37 -15.09 17.81
C LEU A 152 -7.53 -16.38 17.75
N ASP A 153 -8.20 -17.53 17.77
CA ASP A 153 -7.57 -18.84 17.62
C ASP A 153 -7.25 -19.17 16.14
N HIS A 154 -6.76 -20.37 15.89
CA HIS A 154 -6.44 -20.86 14.54
C HIS A 154 -7.66 -20.99 13.61
N ALA A 155 -8.86 -21.14 14.20
CA ALA A 155 -10.10 -21.18 13.44
C ALA A 155 -10.60 -19.77 13.08
N GLY A 156 -10.01 -18.71 13.66
CA GLY A 156 -10.47 -17.33 13.53
C GLY A 156 -11.55 -16.96 14.55
N GLU A 157 -11.78 -17.83 15.55
CA GLU A 157 -12.76 -17.60 16.60
C GLU A 157 -12.14 -16.77 17.74
N MET A 158 -12.91 -15.82 18.25
CA MET A 158 -12.48 -14.94 19.33
C MET A 158 -12.38 -15.70 20.65
N ARG A 159 -11.22 -15.57 21.36
CA ARG A 159 -10.92 -16.25 22.63
C ARG A 159 -10.71 -15.28 23.80
N LEU A 160 -10.27 -14.07 23.48
CA LEU A 160 -10.07 -13.02 24.47
C LEU A 160 -10.50 -11.67 23.91
N VAL A 161 -11.18 -10.89 24.71
CA VAL A 161 -11.47 -9.47 24.43
C VAL A 161 -11.03 -8.64 25.63
N VAL A 162 -10.35 -7.54 25.33
CA VAL A 162 -10.02 -6.49 26.30
C VAL A 162 -10.49 -5.17 25.72
N GLY A 163 -11.18 -4.35 26.50
CA GLY A 163 -11.66 -3.07 25.98
C GLY A 163 -12.48 -2.26 26.97
N LEU A 164 -13.18 -1.29 26.42
CA LEU A 164 -14.19 -0.52 27.12
C LEU A 164 -15.58 -0.90 26.60
N ALA A 165 -16.55 -0.97 27.51
CA ALA A 165 -17.96 -1.06 27.15
C ALA A 165 -18.48 0.32 26.68
N ASP A 166 -19.72 0.39 26.19
CA ASP A 166 -20.34 1.63 25.70
C ASP A 166 -20.47 2.73 26.80
N ASP A 167 -20.36 2.36 28.07
CA ASP A 167 -20.39 3.25 29.23
C ASP A 167 -18.99 3.55 29.80
N ASP A 168 -17.93 3.31 29.00
CA ASP A 168 -16.51 3.45 29.35
C ASP A 168 -16.04 2.50 30.47
N THR A 169 -16.86 1.52 30.88
CA THR A 169 -16.44 0.52 31.86
C THR A 169 -15.39 -0.41 31.24
N PRO A 170 -14.18 -0.53 31.82
CA PRO A 170 -13.18 -1.45 31.32
C PRO A 170 -13.58 -2.90 31.57
N PHE A 171 -13.28 -3.78 30.62
CA PHE A 171 -13.54 -5.21 30.78
C PHE A 171 -12.48 -6.10 30.16
N VAL A 172 -12.35 -7.30 30.70
CA VAL A 172 -11.62 -8.42 30.12
C VAL A 172 -12.56 -9.62 30.10
N GLN A 173 -12.63 -10.34 28.99
CA GLN A 173 -13.52 -11.47 28.81
C GLN A 173 -12.81 -12.62 28.11
N PHE A 174 -12.84 -13.82 28.69
CA PHE A 174 -12.43 -15.07 28.06
C PHE A 174 -13.65 -15.77 27.46
N ILE A 175 -13.47 -16.39 26.30
CA ILE A 175 -14.54 -17.00 25.50
C ILE A 175 -14.12 -18.45 25.18
N ASP A 176 -15.01 -19.40 25.45
CA ASP A 176 -14.78 -20.82 25.20
C ASP A 176 -15.05 -21.22 23.72
N GLU A 177 -14.90 -22.51 23.47
CA GLU A 177 -15.13 -23.09 22.14
C GLU A 177 -16.61 -23.03 21.71
N THR A 178 -17.53 -22.89 22.66
CA THR A 178 -18.97 -22.74 22.41
C THR A 178 -19.38 -21.28 22.21
N LYS A 179 -18.40 -20.36 22.17
CA LYS A 179 -18.57 -18.89 22.04
C LYS A 179 -19.27 -18.25 23.24
N GLN A 180 -19.19 -18.91 24.39
CA GLN A 180 -19.74 -18.40 25.65
C GLN A 180 -18.64 -17.79 26.53
N PRO A 181 -18.94 -16.70 27.24
CA PRO A 181 -18.03 -16.16 28.23
C PRO A 181 -17.81 -17.15 29.38
N THR A 182 -16.57 -17.56 29.61
CA THR A 182 -16.17 -18.40 30.76
C THR A 182 -15.75 -17.57 31.93
N TRP A 183 -15.28 -16.34 31.70
CA TRP A 183 -14.89 -15.40 32.73
C TRP A 183 -15.00 -13.97 32.19
N THR A 184 -15.51 -13.08 33.03
CA THR A 184 -15.62 -11.65 32.71
C THR A 184 -15.28 -10.85 33.97
N GLN A 185 -14.42 -9.83 33.83
CA GLN A 185 -14.17 -8.82 34.85
C GLN A 185 -14.49 -7.44 34.25
N ARG A 186 -15.17 -6.66 35.07
CA ARG A 186 -15.51 -5.25 34.78
C ARG A 186 -14.93 -4.36 35.85
#